data_291b42f90a7f138db037ca5d4c874ec8
#
_entry.id   291b42f90a7f138db037ca5d4c874ec8
#
_cell.length_a   1.000
_cell.length_b   1.000
_cell.length_c   1.000
_cell.angle_alpha   90.00
_cell.angle_beta   90.00
_cell.angle_gamma   90.00
#
_symmetry.space_group_name_H-M   'P 1'
#
loop_
_entity.id
_entity.type
_entity.pdbx_description
1 polymer ?
#
loop_
_entity_poly.entity_id
_entity_poly.type
_entity_poly.pdbx_seq_one_letter_code
_entity_poly.pdbx_strand_id
1 'polypeptide(L)'
;MKYRKIMSRRTLLRGAGTVAVGLPFLDAMRSDSVYAAAPEPPARAFNVFFGLGFPTPLQSEGYGGPLEPLEPFRDKLAVIRGVSHVRCDEAGTNAHYDGAAGAFTAEPPNGEARAGGVSMDQILKAESYPSGLPSGVIPTLLMGTYFRRSRPARYIHSWNDDGSPADVPRESPPDLFTRIFGDGGMIDTTDSAVVRRQRYRRSILDAVVGQYQHYQSDASNLGRDSRARIADHFERIREHELRAFGMTMPDGSTCMVPDAPTGSTVPHGSTADPDGQGIDITLDALVTEWRLMADLYALGIHCDLVRFGGVTFQAAGERIRLTGSYDYGGRRVYDFDDRGERGTSGDAGCSHEWWHEFNETRPNTQLRAHIHLMLREVGYFLGKLDDADHLDENGQSVLENAMVTISTESGDGRHNDVRRELSGVFHAISGANERFRTGEIIDASCEGIDLYNTMLRAYGITRKVGPGDRTVSEVTAILR
;
A
#
# COMPACT_ATOMS: atom_id res chain seq x y z
N MET A 1 -39.78 15.48 -31.86
CA MET A 1 -38.93 14.55 -31.07
C MET A 1 -37.72 14.19 -31.92
N LYS A 2 -36.51 14.66 -31.54
CA LYS A 2 -35.27 14.25 -32.22
C LYS A 2 -34.88 12.86 -31.65
N TYR A 3 -34.89 11.84 -32.50
CA TYR A 3 -34.42 10.51 -32.15
C TYR A 3 -32.97 10.59 -31.69
N ARG A 4 -32.73 10.27 -30.42
CA ARG A 4 -31.41 10.15 -29.85
C ARG A 4 -30.78 8.87 -30.42
N LYS A 5 -29.79 8.99 -31.28
CA LYS A 5 -29.11 7.85 -31.89
C LYS A 5 -28.26 7.18 -30.79
N ILE A 6 -28.69 6.00 -30.37
CA ILE A 6 -27.96 5.18 -29.36
C ILE A 6 -26.72 4.62 -30.02
N MET A 7 -25.56 4.87 -29.44
CA MET A 7 -24.31 4.28 -29.90
C MET A 7 -24.12 2.91 -29.24
N SER A 8 -23.63 1.94 -30.01
CA SER A 8 -23.31 0.60 -29.49
C SER A 8 -22.04 0.66 -28.65
N ARG A 9 -21.98 -0.14 -27.55
CA ARG A 9 -20.76 -0.36 -26.76
C ARG A 9 -19.56 -0.89 -27.57
N ARG A 10 -19.84 -1.47 -28.77
CA ARG A 10 -18.82 -1.95 -29.70
C ARG A 10 -18.46 -0.91 -30.77
N THR A 11 -18.82 0.36 -30.56
CA THR A 11 -18.45 1.41 -31.50
C THR A 11 -16.95 1.64 -31.41
N LEU A 12 -16.28 1.48 -32.53
CA LEU A 12 -14.84 1.58 -32.67
C LEU A 12 -14.50 2.70 -33.66
N LEU A 13 -13.44 3.43 -33.37
CA LEU A 13 -12.78 4.25 -34.36
C LEU A 13 -12.08 3.31 -35.36
N ARG A 14 -12.40 3.42 -36.64
CA ARG A 14 -11.81 2.59 -37.70
C ARG A 14 -10.89 3.41 -38.57
N GLY A 15 -9.65 2.98 -38.62
CA GLY A 15 -8.66 3.52 -39.55
C GLY A 15 -8.62 2.77 -40.88
N ALA A 16 -7.65 3.11 -41.72
CA ALA A 16 -7.39 2.38 -42.96
C ALA A 16 -6.87 0.96 -42.65
N GLY A 17 -7.50 -0.06 -43.21
CA GLY A 17 -7.15 -1.46 -42.99
C GLY A 17 -7.88 -2.10 -41.81
N THR A 18 -7.18 -2.95 -41.04
CA THR A 18 -7.73 -3.73 -39.91
C THR A 18 -7.63 -3.03 -38.56
N VAL A 19 -7.20 -1.78 -38.53
CA VAL A 19 -6.99 -1.03 -37.28
C VAL A 19 -8.30 -0.50 -36.73
N ALA A 20 -8.58 -0.76 -35.45
CA ALA A 20 -9.73 -0.22 -34.73
C ALA A 20 -9.33 0.12 -33.28
N VAL A 21 -9.77 1.29 -32.83
CA VAL A 21 -9.59 1.75 -31.44
C VAL A 21 -10.94 1.78 -30.76
N GLY A 22 -11.05 1.13 -29.60
CA GLY A 22 -12.27 1.18 -28.77
C GLY A 22 -12.52 2.61 -28.27
N LEU A 23 -13.78 3.05 -28.29
CA LEU A 23 -14.15 4.31 -27.68
C LEU A 23 -14.32 4.12 -26.16
N PRO A 24 -13.98 5.14 -25.35
CA PRO A 24 -14.30 5.13 -23.93
C PRO A 24 -15.83 5.06 -23.74
N PHE A 25 -16.25 4.65 -22.56
CA PHE A 25 -17.68 4.60 -22.26
C PHE A 25 -18.30 6.01 -22.31
N LEU A 26 -19.25 6.21 -23.20
CA LEU A 26 -19.96 7.46 -23.39
C LEU A 26 -21.39 7.35 -22.88
N ASP A 27 -21.97 8.43 -22.38
CA ASP A 27 -23.39 8.48 -21.95
C ASP A 27 -24.36 8.08 -23.08
N ALA A 28 -23.97 8.31 -24.33
CA ALA A 28 -24.74 7.88 -25.51
C ALA A 28 -24.72 6.36 -25.73
N MET A 29 -23.87 5.60 -25.00
CA MET A 29 -23.79 4.14 -25.03
C MET A 29 -24.56 3.48 -23.91
N ARG A 30 -25.16 4.24 -22.98
CA ARG A 30 -26.05 3.72 -21.94
C ARG A 30 -27.31 3.15 -22.61
N SER A 31 -27.51 1.84 -22.46
CA SER A 31 -28.80 1.23 -22.69
C SER A 31 -29.55 1.20 -21.35
N ASP A 32 -30.83 1.57 -21.34
CA ASP A 32 -31.69 1.53 -20.15
C ASP A 32 -32.01 0.09 -19.66
N SER A 33 -31.39 -0.92 -20.25
CA SER A 33 -31.57 -2.32 -19.86
C SER A 33 -30.27 -3.00 -19.57
N VAL A 34 -30.25 -3.56 -18.37
CA VAL A 34 -29.21 -4.43 -17.76
C VAL A 34 -28.17 -3.65 -16.96
N TYR A 35 -28.51 -3.35 -15.72
CA TYR A 35 -27.54 -3.36 -14.64
C TYR A 35 -27.05 -4.83 -14.47
N ALA A 36 -26.13 -5.26 -15.29
CA ALA A 36 -25.23 -6.29 -14.84
C ALA A 36 -24.50 -5.69 -13.64
N ALA A 37 -24.52 -6.35 -12.49
CA ALA A 37 -23.68 -5.94 -11.38
C ALA A 37 -22.25 -5.72 -11.91
N ALA A 38 -21.61 -4.64 -11.49
CA ALA A 38 -20.21 -4.42 -11.84
C ALA A 38 -19.43 -5.69 -11.46
N PRO A 39 -18.46 -6.13 -12.28
CA PRO A 39 -17.63 -7.25 -11.89
C PRO A 39 -17.04 -7.03 -10.50
N GLU A 40 -16.99 -8.06 -9.70
CA GLU A 40 -16.37 -7.97 -8.39
C GLU A 40 -14.86 -7.74 -8.58
N PRO A 41 -14.26 -6.72 -7.91
CA PRO A 41 -12.84 -6.48 -8.03
C PRO A 41 -12.03 -7.68 -7.51
N PRO A 42 -10.81 -7.90 -8.03
CA PRO A 42 -9.98 -8.99 -7.57
C PRO A 42 -9.67 -8.85 -6.07
N ALA A 43 -9.67 -9.97 -5.34
CA ALA A 43 -9.26 -9.96 -3.93
C ALA A 43 -7.79 -9.55 -3.81
N ARG A 44 -7.54 -8.53 -2.97
CA ARG A 44 -6.21 -7.99 -2.69
C ARG A 44 -6.07 -7.70 -1.20
N ALA A 45 -4.88 -7.91 -0.64
CA ALA A 45 -4.57 -7.54 0.74
C ALA A 45 -3.15 -7.01 0.89
N PHE A 46 -3.02 -5.90 1.60
CA PHE A 46 -1.75 -5.24 1.87
C PHE A 46 -1.60 -4.93 3.35
N ASN A 47 -0.57 -5.51 3.98
CA ASN A 47 -0.20 -5.24 5.35
C ASN A 47 0.79 -4.06 5.36
N VAL A 48 0.40 -2.92 5.90
CA VAL A 48 1.22 -1.71 5.99
C VAL A 48 1.68 -1.52 7.42
N PHE A 49 2.98 -1.52 7.62
CA PHE A 49 3.58 -1.41 8.95
C PHE A 49 4.51 -0.20 9.03
N PHE A 50 4.48 0.48 10.17
CA PHE A 50 5.49 1.47 10.55
C PHE A 50 6.03 1.15 11.95
N GLY A 51 7.34 1.27 12.12
CA GLY A 51 8.02 0.89 13.34
C GLY A 51 7.76 1.82 14.52
N LEU A 52 8.27 1.43 15.68
CA LEU A 52 8.27 2.18 16.95
C LEU A 52 6.92 2.39 17.63
N GLY A 53 5.80 2.29 16.92
CA GLY A 53 4.48 2.40 17.53
C GLY A 53 3.85 3.79 17.51
N PHE A 54 2.71 3.90 18.21
CA PHE A 54 1.96 5.14 18.31
C PHE A 54 1.29 5.24 19.70
N PRO A 55 1.82 6.07 20.63
CA PRO A 55 1.29 6.19 21.98
C PRO A 55 -0.18 6.54 22.03
N THR A 56 -0.93 5.84 22.88
CA THR A 56 -2.37 6.02 23.06
C THR A 56 -2.78 7.48 23.33
N PRO A 57 -2.05 8.25 24.15
CA PRO A 57 -2.40 9.67 24.36
C PRO A 57 -2.32 10.48 23.06
N LEU A 58 -1.33 10.21 22.20
CA LEU A 58 -1.20 10.90 20.92
C LEU A 58 -2.25 10.42 19.90
N GLN A 59 -2.65 9.15 19.94
CA GLN A 59 -3.77 8.65 19.12
C GLN A 59 -5.07 9.37 19.48
N SER A 60 -5.25 9.75 20.76
CA SER A 60 -6.46 10.40 21.26
C SER A 60 -6.66 11.81 20.72
N GLU A 61 -5.61 12.44 20.19
CA GLU A 61 -5.70 13.75 19.55
C GLU A 61 -6.41 13.70 18.18
N GLY A 62 -6.55 12.50 17.59
CA GLY A 62 -7.21 12.30 16.32
C GLY A 62 -6.53 13.05 15.17
N TYR A 63 -7.33 13.44 14.18
CA TYR A 63 -6.85 14.16 12.99
C TYR A 63 -6.36 15.59 13.26
N GLY A 64 -6.57 16.13 14.44
CA GLY A 64 -5.95 17.39 14.88
C GLY A 64 -4.54 17.22 15.45
N GLY A 65 -4.05 16.00 15.54
CA GLY A 65 -2.73 15.63 16.06
C GLY A 65 -1.90 14.86 15.06
N PRO A 66 -1.11 13.85 15.50
CA PRO A 66 -0.25 13.08 14.59
C PRO A 66 -0.97 12.31 13.49
N LEU A 67 -2.30 12.10 13.59
CA LEU A 67 -3.12 11.50 12.52
C LEU A 67 -3.44 12.46 11.37
N GLU A 68 -3.10 13.75 11.45
CA GLU A 68 -3.38 14.75 10.40
C GLU A 68 -3.05 14.27 8.97
N PRO A 69 -1.93 13.58 8.71
CA PRO A 69 -1.60 13.11 7.36
C PRO A 69 -2.56 12.06 6.78
N LEU A 70 -3.35 11.39 7.61
CA LEU A 70 -4.37 10.43 7.17
C LEU A 70 -5.75 11.07 6.97
N GLU A 71 -5.92 12.34 7.32
CA GLU A 71 -7.18 13.06 7.18
C GLU A 71 -7.74 13.05 5.74
N PRO A 72 -6.94 13.18 4.67
CA PRO A 72 -7.42 13.07 3.29
C PRO A 72 -8.07 11.73 2.95
N PHE A 73 -7.75 10.68 3.68
CA PHE A 73 -8.28 9.32 3.49
C PHE A 73 -9.36 8.96 4.51
N ARG A 74 -9.81 9.91 5.32
CA ARG A 74 -10.74 9.68 6.41
C ARG A 74 -11.98 8.91 5.97
N ASP A 75 -12.59 9.31 4.88
CA ASP A 75 -13.83 8.67 4.38
C ASP A 75 -13.60 7.25 3.83
N LYS A 76 -12.34 6.85 3.63
CA LYS A 76 -11.94 5.54 3.08
C LYS A 76 -11.28 4.62 4.10
N LEU A 77 -11.02 5.13 5.31
CA LEU A 77 -10.38 4.39 6.40
C LEU A 77 -11.25 4.39 7.66
N ALA A 78 -11.17 3.32 8.43
CA ALA A 78 -11.51 3.33 9.84
C ALA A 78 -10.22 3.31 10.65
N VAL A 79 -10.06 4.25 11.58
CA VAL A 79 -8.99 4.21 12.58
C VAL A 79 -9.49 3.42 13.78
N ILE A 80 -8.75 2.38 14.18
CA ILE A 80 -9.14 1.48 15.25
C ILE A 80 -8.15 1.61 16.41
N ARG A 81 -8.66 1.98 17.58
CA ARG A 81 -7.87 2.14 18.81
C ARG A 81 -8.24 1.06 19.82
N GLY A 82 -7.34 0.84 20.78
CA GLY A 82 -7.57 -0.10 21.88
C GLY A 82 -7.38 -1.57 21.49
N VAL A 83 -6.62 -1.84 20.42
CA VAL A 83 -6.28 -3.21 20.03
C VAL A 83 -5.12 -3.71 20.90
N SER A 84 -5.25 -4.90 21.47
CA SER A 84 -4.25 -5.51 22.34
C SER A 84 -3.52 -6.66 21.64
N HIS A 85 -2.20 -6.62 21.70
CA HIS A 85 -1.31 -7.72 21.31
C HIS A 85 -0.59 -8.35 22.52
N VAL A 86 -1.07 -8.12 23.74
CA VAL A 86 -0.44 -8.61 24.99
C VAL A 86 -0.21 -10.13 24.98
N ARG A 87 -1.06 -10.88 24.31
CA ARG A 87 -0.89 -12.34 24.18
C ARG A 87 0.31 -12.75 23.33
N CYS A 88 0.89 -11.85 22.57
CA CYS A 88 2.08 -12.11 21.80
C CYS A 88 3.37 -12.10 22.65
N ASP A 89 3.28 -11.71 23.93
CA ASP A 89 4.37 -11.76 24.92
C ASP A 89 4.60 -13.19 25.49
N GLU A 90 4.41 -14.21 24.71
CA GLU A 90 4.59 -15.60 25.18
C GLU A 90 5.94 -16.20 24.75
N ALA A 91 6.66 -15.56 23.83
CA ALA A 91 7.85 -16.14 23.21
C ALA A 91 9.16 -15.89 23.96
N GLY A 92 9.17 -15.06 25.02
CA GLY A 92 10.38 -14.69 25.74
C GLY A 92 11.38 -13.87 24.93
N THR A 93 10.91 -13.19 23.89
CA THR A 93 11.63 -12.18 23.13
C THR A 93 11.43 -10.80 23.77
N ASN A 94 11.63 -9.72 23.07
CA ASN A 94 11.28 -8.39 23.56
C ASN A 94 10.08 -7.82 22.80
N ALA A 95 9.47 -6.78 23.34
CA ALA A 95 8.25 -6.19 22.84
C ALA A 95 8.32 -5.74 21.35
N HIS A 96 9.50 -5.40 20.82
CA HIS A 96 9.64 -5.10 19.39
C HIS A 96 9.33 -6.30 18.50
N TYR A 97 9.78 -7.51 18.90
CA TYR A 97 9.47 -8.73 18.15
C TYR A 97 8.02 -9.13 18.35
N ASP A 98 7.57 -9.08 19.63
CA ASP A 98 6.24 -9.50 20.02
C ASP A 98 5.17 -8.66 19.31
N GLY A 99 5.33 -7.34 19.32
CA GLY A 99 4.43 -6.42 18.64
C GLY A 99 4.49 -6.51 17.13
N ALA A 100 5.70 -6.60 16.55
CA ALA A 100 5.85 -6.69 15.10
C ALA A 100 5.34 -8.02 14.52
N ALA A 101 5.63 -9.15 15.18
CA ALA A 101 5.13 -10.45 14.76
C ALA A 101 3.62 -10.60 15.04
N GLY A 102 3.13 -10.04 16.15
CA GLY A 102 1.71 -10.02 16.50
C GLY A 102 0.88 -9.21 15.51
N ALA A 103 1.46 -8.19 14.90
CA ALA A 103 0.83 -7.45 13.82
C ALA A 103 0.51 -8.41 12.65
N PHE A 104 -0.77 -8.45 12.26
CA PHE A 104 -1.34 -9.25 11.15
C PHE A 104 -1.39 -10.76 11.35
N THR A 105 -0.77 -11.32 12.41
CA THR A 105 -0.81 -12.76 12.73
C THR A 105 -1.57 -13.08 14.02
N ALA A 106 -1.59 -12.14 14.97
CA ALA A 106 -2.06 -12.33 16.35
C ALA A 106 -1.35 -13.48 17.09
N GLU A 107 -0.09 -13.78 16.70
CA GLU A 107 0.73 -14.80 17.31
C GLU A 107 2.08 -14.24 17.76
N PRO A 108 2.65 -14.78 18.84
CA PRO A 108 4.00 -14.42 19.25
C PRO A 108 5.02 -14.82 18.18
N PRO A 109 6.21 -14.18 18.15
CA PRO A 109 7.26 -14.58 17.23
C PRO A 109 7.79 -15.97 17.57
N ASN A 110 8.29 -16.68 16.57
CA ASN A 110 9.05 -17.90 16.73
C ASN A 110 10.55 -17.58 16.58
N GLY A 111 11.13 -17.02 17.63
CA GLY A 111 12.46 -16.43 17.61
C GLY A 111 12.53 -15.11 16.84
N GLU A 112 13.71 -14.75 16.33
CA GLU A 112 13.95 -13.47 15.67
C GLU A 112 13.70 -13.50 14.15
N ALA A 113 13.48 -14.69 13.58
CA ALA A 113 13.44 -14.90 12.14
C ALA A 113 12.05 -15.25 11.59
N ARG A 114 11.11 -15.65 12.43
CA ARG A 114 9.79 -16.17 12.02
C ARG A 114 8.68 -15.60 12.88
N ALA A 115 7.47 -15.57 12.32
CA ALA A 115 6.26 -15.44 13.11
C ALA A 115 5.83 -16.79 13.70
N GLY A 116 4.93 -16.78 14.69
CA GLY A 116 4.32 -18.00 15.24
C GLY A 116 3.33 -18.65 14.28
N GLY A 117 2.75 -17.88 13.38
CA GLY A 117 1.74 -18.38 12.45
C GLY A 117 1.58 -17.53 11.19
N VAL A 118 0.57 -17.87 10.42
CA VAL A 118 0.25 -17.24 9.14
C VAL A 118 -0.36 -15.85 9.33
N SER A 119 -0.04 -14.93 8.43
CA SER A 119 -0.69 -13.62 8.39
C SER A 119 -2.00 -13.62 7.61
N MET A 120 -2.88 -12.66 7.94
CA MET A 120 -4.23 -12.62 7.38
C MET A 120 -4.28 -12.42 5.87
N ASP A 121 -3.32 -11.70 5.27
CA ASP A 121 -3.22 -11.53 3.82
C ASP A 121 -2.96 -12.85 3.11
N GLN A 122 -2.14 -13.74 3.69
CA GLN A 122 -1.85 -15.05 3.13
C GLN A 122 -3.05 -16.02 3.27
N ILE A 123 -3.83 -15.89 4.34
CA ILE A 123 -5.10 -16.62 4.45
C ILE A 123 -6.08 -16.13 3.38
N LEU A 124 -6.27 -14.82 3.24
CA LEU A 124 -7.15 -14.26 2.21
C LEU A 124 -6.72 -14.70 0.81
N LYS A 125 -5.41 -14.71 0.54
CA LYS A 125 -4.85 -15.19 -0.73
C LYS A 125 -5.23 -16.65 -0.99
N ALA A 126 -4.99 -17.53 -0.04
CA ALA A 126 -5.22 -18.96 -0.20
C ALA A 126 -6.71 -19.28 -0.41
N GLU A 127 -7.60 -18.62 0.33
CA GLU A 127 -9.03 -18.83 0.26
C GLU A 127 -9.67 -18.19 -0.98
N SER A 128 -9.16 -17.03 -1.43
CA SER A 128 -9.68 -16.37 -2.64
C SER A 128 -9.16 -17.01 -3.93
N TYR A 129 -7.99 -17.63 -3.89
CA TYR A 129 -7.34 -18.25 -5.05
C TYR A 129 -6.92 -19.69 -4.77
N PRO A 130 -7.87 -20.62 -4.51
CA PRO A 130 -7.55 -22.00 -4.14
C PRO A 130 -6.85 -22.78 -5.26
N SER A 131 -6.99 -22.35 -6.51
CA SER A 131 -6.29 -22.91 -7.67
C SER A 131 -4.99 -22.20 -8.01
N GLY A 132 -4.55 -21.24 -7.18
CA GLY A 132 -3.42 -20.36 -7.42
C GLY A 132 -3.81 -19.04 -8.09
N LEU A 133 -2.93 -18.06 -7.99
CA LEU A 133 -3.10 -16.75 -8.64
C LEU A 133 -3.03 -16.87 -10.17
N PRO A 134 -3.58 -15.90 -10.91
CA PRO A 134 -3.41 -15.84 -12.35
C PRO A 134 -1.93 -15.86 -12.76
N SER A 135 -1.65 -16.45 -13.92
CA SER A 135 -0.28 -16.50 -14.45
C SER A 135 0.27 -15.08 -14.63
N GLY A 136 1.49 -14.84 -14.18
CA GLY A 136 2.16 -13.54 -14.22
C GLY A 136 1.95 -12.67 -12.98
N VAL A 137 0.99 -13.00 -12.11
CA VAL A 137 0.82 -12.32 -10.83
C VAL A 137 1.87 -12.83 -9.83
N ILE A 138 2.57 -11.92 -9.17
CA ILE A 138 3.55 -12.22 -8.13
C ILE A 138 2.81 -12.78 -6.91
N PRO A 139 3.18 -13.97 -6.40
CA PRO A 139 2.45 -14.61 -5.32
C PRO A 139 2.33 -13.76 -4.05
N THR A 140 3.39 -13.06 -3.70
CA THR A 140 3.46 -12.09 -2.60
C THR A 140 4.62 -11.16 -2.88
N LEU A 141 4.47 -9.87 -2.58
CA LEU A 141 5.53 -8.90 -2.70
C LEU A 141 5.75 -8.20 -1.36
N LEU A 142 6.99 -8.23 -0.88
CA LEU A 142 7.41 -7.54 0.33
C LEU A 142 8.38 -6.43 -0.03
N MET A 143 8.15 -5.23 0.51
CA MET A 143 9.08 -4.12 0.38
C MET A 143 9.18 -3.34 1.68
N GLY A 144 10.28 -2.62 1.84
CA GLY A 144 10.39 -1.67 2.94
C GLY A 144 11.65 -0.85 2.92
N THR A 145 11.57 0.28 3.60
CA THR A 145 12.71 1.15 3.91
C THR A 145 13.02 1.00 5.38
N TYR A 146 14.00 0.19 5.70
CA TYR A 146 14.43 -0.13 7.06
C TYR A 146 15.91 -0.53 7.09
N PHE A 147 16.52 -0.51 8.28
CA PHE A 147 17.97 -0.63 8.45
C PHE A 147 18.40 -1.80 9.32
N ARG A 148 17.50 -2.37 10.12
CA ARG A 148 17.75 -3.54 10.98
C ARG A 148 17.43 -4.86 10.30
N ARG A 149 18.26 -5.26 9.36
CA ARG A 149 18.01 -6.38 8.44
C ARG A 149 18.40 -7.77 8.97
N SER A 150 19.01 -7.86 10.15
CA SER A 150 19.42 -9.14 10.70
C SER A 150 18.30 -9.93 11.39
N ARG A 151 17.11 -9.36 11.52
CA ARG A 151 16.04 -9.87 12.38
C ARG A 151 14.69 -9.77 11.69
N PRO A 152 14.36 -10.72 10.79
CA PRO A 152 13.16 -10.67 9.94
C PRO A 152 11.85 -10.41 10.67
N ALA A 153 11.64 -10.96 11.86
CA ALA A 153 10.42 -10.74 12.63
C ALA A 153 10.14 -9.26 12.98
N ARG A 154 11.09 -8.35 12.79
CA ARG A 154 10.92 -6.91 13.03
C ARG A 154 10.45 -6.11 11.82
N TYR A 155 10.56 -6.67 10.61
CA TYR A 155 10.29 -5.91 9.39
C TYR A 155 9.52 -6.68 8.30
N ILE A 156 9.26 -7.96 8.54
CA ILE A 156 8.40 -8.74 7.66
C ILE A 156 7.01 -8.84 8.27
N HIS A 157 6.00 -8.56 7.47
CA HIS A 157 4.61 -8.51 7.91
C HIS A 157 3.66 -9.29 6.99
N SER A 158 4.21 -10.28 6.27
CA SER A 158 3.44 -11.27 5.51
C SER A 158 4.14 -12.63 5.66
N TRP A 159 3.42 -13.61 6.24
CA TRP A 159 3.97 -14.85 6.73
C TRP A 159 3.18 -16.06 6.23
N ASN A 160 3.92 -17.10 5.81
CA ASN A 160 3.35 -18.38 5.44
C ASN A 160 2.82 -19.17 6.65
N ASP A 161 2.15 -20.30 6.40
CA ASP A 161 1.59 -21.17 7.43
C ASP A 161 2.59 -21.69 8.45
N ASP A 162 3.83 -21.88 8.04
CA ASP A 162 4.93 -22.32 8.90
C ASP A 162 5.65 -21.17 9.63
N GLY A 163 5.13 -19.95 9.51
CA GLY A 163 5.74 -18.74 10.08
C GLY A 163 6.98 -18.27 9.33
N SER A 164 7.31 -18.84 8.18
CA SER A 164 8.38 -18.32 7.32
C SER A 164 7.92 -17.08 6.54
N PRO A 165 8.84 -16.17 6.16
CA PRO A 165 8.51 -15.04 5.29
C PRO A 165 7.82 -15.50 4.00
N ALA A 166 6.75 -14.79 3.60
CA ALA A 166 5.99 -15.13 2.40
C ALA A 166 6.73 -14.80 1.08
N ASP A 167 7.69 -13.90 1.11
CA ASP A 167 8.66 -13.60 0.05
C ASP A 167 9.95 -13.04 0.67
N VAL A 168 10.97 -12.87 -0.14
CA VAL A 168 12.19 -12.13 0.23
C VAL A 168 11.86 -10.63 0.12
N PRO A 169 12.05 -9.84 1.18
CA PRO A 169 11.75 -8.42 1.13
C PRO A 169 12.69 -7.67 0.18
N ARG A 170 12.14 -6.69 -0.53
CA ARG A 170 12.89 -5.78 -1.41
C ARG A 170 13.20 -4.51 -0.66
N GLU A 171 14.48 -4.19 -0.59
CA GLU A 171 15.01 -3.15 0.28
C GLU A 171 15.60 -1.96 -0.49
N SER A 172 15.62 -2.02 -1.82
CA SER A 172 16.10 -0.95 -2.68
C SER A 172 15.23 -0.81 -3.93
N PRO A 173 15.15 0.39 -4.53
CA PRO A 173 14.38 0.61 -5.74
C PRO A 173 14.79 -0.27 -6.92
N PRO A 174 16.09 -0.49 -7.22
CA PRO A 174 16.49 -1.39 -8.32
C PRO A 174 16.06 -2.85 -8.10
N ASP A 175 16.16 -3.35 -6.87
CA ASP A 175 15.76 -4.72 -6.53
C ASP A 175 14.23 -4.89 -6.61
N LEU A 176 13.48 -3.91 -6.11
CA LEU A 176 12.02 -3.88 -6.21
C LEU A 176 11.57 -3.82 -7.67
N PHE A 177 12.18 -2.95 -8.47
CA PHE A 177 11.91 -2.84 -9.90
C PHE A 177 12.13 -4.17 -10.61
N THR A 178 13.29 -4.79 -10.38
CA THR A 178 13.64 -6.10 -10.96
C THR A 178 12.64 -7.18 -10.55
N ARG A 179 12.18 -7.17 -9.30
CA ARG A 179 11.18 -8.14 -8.81
C ARG A 179 9.82 -7.98 -9.50
N ILE A 180 9.39 -6.75 -9.77
CA ILE A 180 8.09 -6.48 -10.37
C ILE A 180 8.13 -6.65 -11.90
N PHE A 181 9.15 -6.11 -12.55
CA PHE A 181 9.21 -5.97 -14.00
C PHE A 181 10.25 -6.87 -14.67
N GLY A 182 11.04 -7.64 -13.91
CA GLY A 182 12.15 -8.47 -14.41
C GLY A 182 13.45 -7.68 -14.58
N ASP A 183 14.47 -8.32 -15.10
CA ASP A 183 15.82 -7.75 -15.27
C ASP A 183 15.90 -6.58 -16.28
N GLY A 184 15.04 -5.61 -16.08
CA GLY A 184 15.03 -4.35 -16.84
C GLY A 184 14.25 -4.40 -18.12
N GLY A 185 13.24 -5.29 -18.21
CA GLY A 185 12.37 -5.27 -19.41
C GLY A 185 13.18 -5.19 -20.71
N MET A 186 14.32 -5.89 -20.77
CA MET A 186 14.95 -6.12 -22.06
C MET A 186 13.96 -6.95 -22.88
N ILE A 187 12.92 -6.25 -23.34
CA ILE A 187 12.18 -6.72 -24.50
C ILE A 187 13.29 -6.99 -25.50
N ASP A 188 13.47 -8.26 -25.82
CA ASP A 188 14.40 -8.61 -26.86
C ASP A 188 14.03 -7.83 -28.12
N THR A 189 14.63 -6.65 -28.27
CA THR A 189 14.41 -5.79 -29.43
C THR A 189 14.90 -6.45 -30.73
N THR A 190 15.53 -7.62 -30.62
CA THR A 190 15.89 -8.48 -31.77
C THR A 190 14.70 -9.33 -32.23
N ASP A 191 13.64 -9.52 -31.37
CA ASP A 191 12.43 -10.19 -31.82
C ASP A 191 11.66 -9.30 -32.81
N SER A 192 11.67 -9.69 -34.04
CA SER A 192 10.99 -9.03 -35.16
C SER A 192 9.46 -8.94 -34.95
N ALA A 193 8.87 -9.80 -34.09
CA ALA A 193 7.45 -9.77 -33.75
C ALA A 193 7.13 -8.62 -32.76
N VAL A 194 8.01 -8.36 -31.78
CA VAL A 194 7.91 -7.25 -30.84
C VAL A 194 8.07 -5.92 -31.57
N VAL A 195 9.08 -5.77 -32.36
CA VAL A 195 9.33 -4.57 -33.20
C VAL A 195 8.17 -4.32 -34.18
N ARG A 196 7.58 -5.36 -34.74
CA ARG A 196 6.40 -5.28 -35.60
C ARG A 196 5.17 -4.81 -34.83
N ARG A 197 4.89 -5.35 -33.64
CA ARG A 197 3.78 -4.88 -32.77
C ARG A 197 3.93 -3.42 -32.39
N GLN A 198 5.13 -2.97 -32.06
CA GLN A 198 5.41 -1.55 -31.76
C GLN A 198 5.16 -0.65 -32.98
N ARG A 199 5.57 -1.08 -34.17
CA ARG A 199 5.30 -0.36 -35.42
C ARG A 199 3.81 -0.27 -35.73
N TYR A 200 3.07 -1.35 -35.55
CA TYR A 200 1.61 -1.36 -35.74
C TYR A 200 0.89 -0.47 -34.71
N ARG A 201 1.36 -0.40 -33.47
CA ARG A 201 0.78 0.48 -32.45
C ARG A 201 1.00 1.95 -32.75
N ARG A 202 2.16 2.36 -33.24
CA ARG A 202 2.39 3.76 -33.71
C ARG A 202 1.44 4.19 -34.81
N SER A 203 1.05 3.28 -35.68
CA SER A 203 0.17 3.58 -36.82
C SER A 203 -1.32 3.56 -36.45
N ILE A 204 -1.71 3.06 -35.26
CA ILE A 204 -3.12 2.93 -34.87
C ILE A 204 -3.78 4.28 -34.62
N LEU A 205 -3.15 5.19 -33.88
CA LEU A 205 -3.71 6.51 -33.62
C LEU A 205 -3.71 7.39 -34.87
N ASP A 206 -2.62 7.34 -35.63
CA ASP A 206 -2.56 8.08 -36.92
C ASP A 206 -3.65 7.60 -37.88
N ALA A 207 -3.98 6.31 -37.87
CA ALA A 207 -5.01 5.73 -38.72
C ALA A 207 -6.44 6.13 -38.33
N VAL A 208 -6.69 6.50 -37.06
CA VAL A 208 -8.03 6.87 -36.55
C VAL A 208 -8.18 8.36 -36.28
N VAL A 209 -7.15 9.17 -36.51
CA VAL A 209 -7.13 10.61 -36.23
C VAL A 209 -8.28 11.37 -36.91
N GLY A 210 -8.63 11.01 -38.13
CA GLY A 210 -9.74 11.66 -38.86
C GLY A 210 -11.11 11.41 -38.22
N GLN A 211 -11.34 10.21 -37.67
CA GLN A 211 -12.56 9.91 -36.92
C GLN A 211 -12.58 10.59 -35.55
N TYR A 212 -11.45 10.68 -34.87
CA TYR A 212 -11.30 11.44 -33.66
C TYR A 212 -11.67 12.91 -33.86
N GLN A 213 -11.14 13.56 -34.92
CA GLN A 213 -11.49 14.94 -35.27
C GLN A 213 -12.98 15.10 -35.55
N HIS A 214 -13.61 14.13 -36.21
CA HIS A 214 -15.04 14.13 -36.41
C HIS A 214 -15.82 14.14 -35.10
N TYR A 215 -15.45 13.27 -34.12
CA TYR A 215 -16.14 13.23 -32.81
C TYR A 215 -15.87 14.48 -31.97
N GLN A 216 -14.79 15.20 -32.18
CA GLN A 216 -14.53 16.50 -31.54
C GLN A 216 -15.31 17.65 -32.17
N SER A 217 -15.80 17.50 -33.39
CA SER A 217 -16.54 18.53 -34.07
C SER A 217 -18.03 18.57 -33.67
N ASP A 218 -18.68 19.70 -33.94
CA ASP A 218 -20.11 19.85 -33.70
C ASP A 218 -20.97 18.94 -34.59
N ALA A 219 -20.42 18.45 -35.69
CA ALA A 219 -21.08 17.48 -36.57
C ALA A 219 -21.33 16.10 -35.92
N SER A 220 -20.64 15.79 -34.81
CA SER A 220 -20.78 14.50 -34.13
C SER A 220 -22.06 14.35 -33.31
N ASN A 221 -22.82 15.42 -33.05
CA ASN A 221 -23.98 15.46 -32.13
C ASN A 221 -23.66 14.97 -30.69
N LEU A 222 -22.41 14.94 -30.30
CA LEU A 222 -21.98 14.58 -28.95
C LEU A 222 -22.02 15.80 -28.04
N GLY A 223 -22.47 15.61 -26.79
CA GLY A 223 -22.39 16.62 -25.74
C GLY A 223 -20.95 16.99 -25.39
N ARG A 224 -20.77 18.17 -24.79
CA ARG A 224 -19.45 18.70 -24.38
C ARG A 224 -18.65 17.71 -23.52
N ASP A 225 -19.32 17.07 -22.56
CA ASP A 225 -18.65 16.11 -21.64
C ASP A 225 -18.20 14.85 -22.37
N SER A 226 -19.00 14.33 -23.30
CA SER A 226 -18.61 13.17 -24.11
C SER A 226 -17.41 13.49 -25.02
N ARG A 227 -17.37 14.71 -25.59
CA ARG A 227 -16.21 15.17 -26.37
C ARG A 227 -14.95 15.30 -25.51
N ALA A 228 -15.10 15.86 -24.32
CA ALA A 228 -13.98 15.97 -23.36
C ALA A 228 -13.42 14.59 -22.96
N ARG A 229 -14.29 13.60 -22.69
CA ARG A 229 -13.87 12.23 -22.39
C ARG A 229 -13.16 11.55 -23.56
N ILE A 230 -13.60 11.79 -24.78
CA ILE A 230 -12.91 11.27 -25.98
C ILE A 230 -11.55 11.93 -26.15
N ALA A 231 -11.45 13.25 -25.92
CA ALA A 231 -10.19 13.97 -25.99
C ALA A 231 -9.17 13.45 -24.97
N ASP A 232 -9.60 13.34 -23.73
CA ASP A 232 -8.80 12.82 -22.63
C ASP A 232 -8.33 11.37 -22.89
N HIS A 233 -9.25 10.52 -23.35
CA HIS A 233 -8.91 9.14 -23.70
C HIS A 233 -7.92 9.06 -24.87
N PHE A 234 -8.06 9.90 -25.88
CA PHE A 234 -7.14 9.92 -27.01
C PHE A 234 -5.77 10.46 -26.62
N GLU A 235 -5.72 11.47 -25.76
CA GLU A 235 -4.48 12.01 -25.21
C GLU A 235 -3.75 10.96 -24.38
N ARG A 236 -4.47 10.23 -23.52
CA ARG A 236 -3.90 9.10 -22.75
C ARG A 236 -3.36 7.99 -23.64
N ILE A 237 -4.08 7.63 -24.72
CA ILE A 237 -3.55 6.66 -25.69
C ILE A 237 -2.28 7.21 -26.36
N ARG A 238 -2.24 8.50 -26.69
CA ARG A 238 -1.08 9.15 -27.31
C ARG A 238 0.11 9.23 -26.36
N GLU A 239 -0.11 9.56 -25.10
CA GLU A 239 0.91 9.47 -24.07
C GLU A 239 1.44 8.04 -23.93
N HIS A 240 0.55 7.05 -23.97
CA HIS A 240 0.92 5.64 -23.99
C HIS A 240 1.75 5.27 -25.22
N GLU A 241 1.42 5.78 -26.41
CA GLU A 241 2.22 5.52 -27.60
C GLU A 241 3.60 6.19 -27.56
N LEU A 242 3.68 7.39 -27.02
CA LEU A 242 4.94 8.14 -26.91
C LEU A 242 5.89 7.54 -25.87
N ARG A 243 5.34 6.85 -24.86
CA ARG A 243 6.10 6.18 -23.80
C ARG A 243 6.19 4.67 -23.99
N ALA A 244 5.58 4.11 -25.02
CA ALA A 244 5.23 2.71 -25.14
C ALA A 244 6.42 1.77 -25.39
N PHE A 245 6.98 1.33 -24.30
CA PHE A 245 7.55 -0.01 -24.20
C PHE A 245 6.77 -0.77 -23.12
N GLY A 246 5.47 -1.00 -23.37
CA GLY A 246 4.61 -1.64 -22.39
C GLY A 246 4.76 -3.15 -22.37
N MET A 247 4.95 -3.71 -21.19
CA MET A 247 4.81 -5.14 -20.96
C MET A 247 3.35 -5.56 -21.17
N THR A 248 3.08 -6.65 -21.87
CA THR A 248 1.73 -7.20 -21.99
C THR A 248 1.40 -7.96 -20.72
N MET A 249 0.35 -7.57 -20.04
CA MET A 249 -0.11 -8.17 -18.78
C MET A 249 -0.86 -9.48 -19.01
N PRO A 250 -1.07 -10.30 -17.94
CA PRO A 250 -1.77 -11.57 -18.03
C PRO A 250 -3.20 -11.47 -18.59
N ASP A 251 -3.89 -10.34 -18.36
CA ASP A 251 -5.23 -10.04 -18.88
C ASP A 251 -5.22 -9.47 -20.31
N GLY A 252 -4.04 -9.30 -20.92
CA GLY A 252 -3.88 -8.70 -22.24
C GLY A 252 -3.86 -7.17 -22.24
N SER A 253 -3.96 -6.50 -21.09
CA SER A 253 -3.77 -5.06 -20.95
C SER A 253 -2.29 -4.68 -21.13
N THR A 254 -2.00 -3.39 -21.23
CA THR A 254 -0.63 -2.90 -21.37
C THR A 254 -0.29 -2.02 -20.18
N CYS A 255 0.70 -2.44 -19.40
CA CYS A 255 1.26 -1.63 -18.33
C CYS A 255 2.52 -0.90 -18.81
N MET A 256 2.67 0.34 -18.39
CA MET A 256 3.87 1.12 -18.67
C MET A 256 4.93 0.82 -17.62
N VAL A 257 6.04 0.28 -18.05
CA VAL A 257 7.21 0.08 -17.20
C VAL A 257 8.04 1.38 -17.22
N PRO A 258 8.32 2.00 -16.07
CA PRO A 258 9.19 3.17 -16.01
C PRO A 258 10.64 2.78 -16.29
N ASP A 259 11.50 3.78 -16.43
CA ASP A 259 12.93 3.54 -16.46
C ASP A 259 13.41 2.90 -15.15
N ALA A 260 14.31 1.92 -15.24
CA ALA A 260 14.85 1.26 -14.08
C ALA A 260 15.63 2.24 -13.18
N PRO A 261 15.36 2.28 -11.87
CA PRO A 261 16.16 3.09 -10.96
C PRO A 261 17.63 2.66 -10.97
N THR A 262 18.54 3.63 -10.96
CA THR A 262 19.99 3.35 -11.07
C THR A 262 20.68 3.19 -9.71
N GLY A 263 19.97 3.45 -8.59
CA GLY A 263 20.56 3.38 -7.26
C GLY A 263 19.54 3.59 -6.15
N SER A 264 20.07 3.78 -4.95
CA SER A 264 19.35 4.01 -3.71
C SER A 264 19.87 5.29 -3.06
N THR A 265 19.01 6.05 -2.38
CA THR A 265 19.39 7.27 -1.64
C THR A 265 19.75 6.97 -0.18
N VAL A 266 19.47 5.76 0.28
CA VAL A 266 19.77 5.32 1.65
C VAL A 266 20.67 4.08 1.63
N PRO A 267 21.44 3.82 2.70
CA PRO A 267 22.17 2.57 2.83
C PRO A 267 21.20 1.40 2.97
N HIS A 268 21.55 0.26 2.39
CA HIS A 268 20.75 -0.96 2.44
C HIS A 268 21.63 -2.21 2.55
N GLY A 269 21.04 -3.36 2.82
CA GLY A 269 21.74 -4.61 3.03
C GLY A 269 22.25 -4.77 4.47
N SER A 270 22.83 -5.91 4.79
CA SER A 270 23.29 -6.30 6.13
C SER A 270 24.37 -5.38 6.72
N THR A 271 24.99 -4.54 5.89
CA THR A 271 26.06 -3.60 6.30
C THR A 271 25.55 -2.20 6.61
N ALA A 272 24.27 -1.92 6.46
CA ALA A 272 23.72 -0.58 6.68
C ALA A 272 23.82 -0.12 8.14
N ASP A 273 23.54 -1.03 9.08
CA ASP A 273 23.69 -0.82 10.53
C ASP A 273 24.26 -2.11 11.17
N PRO A 274 25.55 -2.42 10.94
CA PRO A 274 26.14 -3.70 11.34
C PRO A 274 26.12 -3.90 12.85
N ASP A 275 26.30 -2.82 13.62
CA ASP A 275 26.38 -2.89 15.08
C ASP A 275 25.01 -2.68 15.76
N GLY A 276 23.95 -2.40 14.99
CA GLY A 276 22.62 -2.10 15.51
C GLY A 276 22.57 -0.81 16.36
N GLN A 277 23.53 0.10 16.15
CA GLN A 277 23.62 1.37 16.86
C GLN A 277 22.80 2.49 16.23
N GLY A 278 22.22 2.21 15.07
CA GLY A 278 21.45 3.16 14.27
C GLY A 278 22.31 3.93 13.27
N ILE A 279 21.62 4.57 12.34
CA ILE A 279 22.23 5.28 11.23
C ILE A 279 21.90 6.77 11.28
N ASP A 280 22.82 7.60 10.78
CA ASP A 280 22.56 8.98 10.46
C ASP A 280 21.99 9.08 9.03
N ILE A 281 20.82 9.69 8.89
CA ILE A 281 20.15 9.82 7.60
C ILE A 281 19.44 11.17 7.48
N THR A 282 19.47 11.78 6.30
CA THR A 282 18.68 12.99 6.05
C THR A 282 17.22 12.60 5.78
N LEU A 283 16.31 13.47 6.20
CA LEU A 283 14.90 13.34 5.93
C LEU A 283 14.61 13.21 4.42
N ASP A 284 15.31 14.03 3.61
CA ASP A 284 15.16 14.02 2.16
C ASP A 284 15.54 12.66 1.55
N ALA A 285 16.68 12.10 1.95
CA ALA A 285 17.12 10.78 1.46
C ALA A 285 16.13 9.67 1.82
N LEU A 286 15.66 9.66 3.08
CA LEU A 286 14.70 8.67 3.56
C LEU A 286 13.36 8.74 2.80
N VAL A 287 12.84 9.95 2.65
CA VAL A 287 11.55 10.20 1.99
C VAL A 287 11.63 9.92 0.49
N THR A 288 12.72 10.31 -0.16
CA THR A 288 12.94 10.04 -1.60
C THR A 288 12.96 8.53 -1.86
N GLU A 289 13.71 7.78 -1.06
CA GLU A 289 13.77 6.32 -1.18
C GLU A 289 12.40 5.67 -1.01
N TRP A 290 11.74 6.00 0.09
CA TRP A 290 10.41 5.45 0.40
C TRP A 290 9.41 5.72 -0.72
N ARG A 291 9.33 6.97 -1.20
CA ARG A 291 8.35 7.35 -2.21
C ARG A 291 8.61 6.67 -3.55
N LEU A 292 9.88 6.52 -3.93
CA LEU A 292 10.22 5.77 -5.13
C LEU A 292 9.83 4.29 -5.01
N MET A 293 10.07 3.68 -3.85
CA MET A 293 9.64 2.32 -3.56
C MET A 293 8.11 2.19 -3.58
N ALA A 294 7.39 3.13 -2.96
CA ALA A 294 5.93 3.16 -2.94
C ALA A 294 5.33 3.34 -4.33
N ASP A 295 5.92 4.20 -5.18
CA ASP A 295 5.50 4.40 -6.57
C ASP A 295 5.65 3.13 -7.40
N LEU A 296 6.78 2.44 -7.28
CA LEU A 296 7.03 1.17 -7.99
C LEU A 296 6.07 0.07 -7.52
N TYR A 297 5.84 -0.03 -6.22
CA TYR A 297 4.94 -1.04 -5.66
C TYR A 297 3.49 -0.79 -6.10
N ALA A 298 3.01 0.45 -6.00
CA ALA A 298 1.68 0.83 -6.45
C ALA A 298 1.50 0.61 -7.95
N LEU A 299 2.52 0.91 -8.76
CA LEU A 299 2.49 0.60 -10.19
C LEU A 299 2.34 -0.90 -10.43
N GLY A 300 3.06 -1.74 -9.67
CA GLY A 300 2.88 -3.19 -9.71
C GLY A 300 1.45 -3.64 -9.41
N ILE A 301 0.77 -2.96 -8.47
CA ILE A 301 -0.64 -3.20 -8.14
C ILE A 301 -1.56 -2.76 -9.29
N HIS A 302 -1.38 -1.55 -9.81
CA HIS A 302 -2.19 -1.03 -10.91
C HIS A 302 -2.03 -1.82 -12.21
N CYS A 303 -0.87 -2.45 -12.38
CA CYS A 303 -0.61 -3.39 -13.48
C CYS A 303 -1.14 -4.80 -13.22
N ASP A 304 -1.84 -5.02 -12.10
CA ASP A 304 -2.32 -6.32 -11.63
C ASP A 304 -1.23 -7.40 -11.50
N LEU A 305 0.03 -6.98 -11.31
CA LEU A 305 1.15 -7.88 -11.04
C LEU A 305 1.26 -8.23 -9.54
N VAL A 306 0.66 -7.41 -8.67
CA VAL A 306 0.75 -7.54 -7.21
C VAL A 306 -0.64 -7.45 -6.60
N ARG A 307 -1.06 -8.50 -5.90
CA ARG A 307 -2.36 -8.55 -5.20
C ARG A 307 -2.23 -8.76 -3.70
N PHE A 308 -1.10 -9.28 -3.23
CA PHE A 308 -0.85 -9.58 -1.81
C PHE A 308 0.56 -9.19 -1.41
N GLY A 309 0.71 -8.69 -0.19
CA GLY A 309 2.03 -8.41 0.34
C GLY A 309 2.08 -7.50 1.55
N GLY A 310 3.30 -7.11 1.90
CA GLY A 310 3.61 -6.24 3.03
C GLY A 310 4.48 -5.07 2.64
N VAL A 311 4.20 -3.94 3.24
CA VAL A 311 4.90 -2.67 3.04
C VAL A 311 5.35 -2.15 4.40
N THR A 312 6.66 -1.97 4.60
CA THR A 312 7.24 -1.58 5.90
C THR A 312 7.99 -0.27 5.79
N PHE A 313 7.51 0.76 6.47
CA PHE A 313 8.24 2.01 6.67
C PHE A 313 8.89 2.01 8.05
N GLN A 314 10.18 1.75 8.10
CA GLN A 314 10.98 1.50 9.28
C GLN A 314 10.61 0.18 10.00
N ALA A 315 11.64 -0.52 10.47
CA ALA A 315 11.47 -1.75 11.22
C ALA A 315 11.07 -1.49 12.68
N ALA A 316 10.51 -2.49 13.34
CA ALA A 316 10.26 -2.43 14.76
C ALA A 316 11.58 -2.19 15.55
N GLY A 317 11.52 -1.25 16.49
CA GLY A 317 12.71 -0.83 17.26
C GLY A 317 13.81 -0.22 16.41
N GLU A 318 13.49 0.40 15.30
CA GLU A 318 14.47 1.03 14.41
C GLU A 318 15.18 2.21 15.09
N ARG A 319 16.46 2.34 14.79
CA ARG A 319 17.31 3.42 15.31
C ARG A 319 17.84 4.27 14.18
N ILE A 320 17.15 5.38 13.93
CA ILE A 320 17.61 6.38 12.95
C ILE A 320 17.81 7.73 13.63
N ARG A 321 18.88 8.41 13.25
CA ARG A 321 19.15 9.79 13.63
C ARG A 321 18.86 10.67 12.43
N LEU A 322 17.63 11.19 12.41
CA LEU A 322 17.19 12.08 11.34
C LEU A 322 17.86 13.45 11.43
N THR A 323 18.13 14.02 10.27
CA THR A 323 18.51 15.43 10.10
C THR A 323 17.64 16.07 9.02
N GLY A 324 17.49 17.39 9.12
CA GLY A 324 16.70 18.18 8.17
C GLY A 324 15.36 18.64 8.72
N SER A 325 14.80 19.59 8.02
CA SER A 325 13.57 20.26 8.39
C SER A 325 12.35 19.54 7.87
N TYR A 326 11.39 19.29 8.74
CA TYR A 326 10.12 18.66 8.41
C TYR A 326 9.00 19.68 8.32
N ASP A 327 8.48 19.87 7.12
CA ASP A 327 7.34 20.73 6.83
C ASP A 327 6.12 19.89 6.38
N TYR A 328 4.91 20.35 6.76
CA TYR A 328 3.64 19.78 6.32
C TYR A 328 2.56 20.86 6.26
N GLY A 329 1.73 20.85 5.22
CA GLY A 329 0.65 21.83 5.06
C GLY A 329 1.13 23.29 5.02
N GLY A 330 2.35 23.55 4.53
CA GLY A 330 2.95 24.89 4.49
C GLY A 330 3.48 25.40 5.82
N ARG A 331 3.53 24.57 6.88
CA ARG A 331 4.07 24.91 8.20
C ARG A 331 5.23 24.00 8.59
N ARG A 332 6.16 24.53 9.37
CA ARG A 332 7.20 23.74 10.02
C ARG A 332 6.56 22.89 11.11
N VAL A 333 6.68 21.55 11.00
CA VAL A 333 6.27 20.59 12.02
C VAL A 333 7.39 20.41 13.03
N TYR A 334 8.62 20.17 12.55
CA TYR A 334 9.78 19.97 13.38
C TYR A 334 11.08 20.20 12.61
N ASP A 335 12.15 20.53 13.33
CA ASP A 335 13.51 20.59 12.81
C ASP A 335 14.34 19.46 13.45
N PHE A 336 14.59 18.40 12.69
CA PHE A 336 15.35 17.25 13.18
C PHE A 336 16.84 17.55 13.39
N ASP A 337 17.34 18.71 12.95
CA ASP A 337 18.68 19.18 13.29
C ASP A 337 18.74 19.64 14.75
N ASP A 338 17.61 20.08 15.32
CA ASP A 338 17.47 20.33 16.75
C ASP A 338 17.25 19.00 17.49
N ARG A 339 18.35 18.34 17.81
CA ARG A 339 18.34 17.03 18.45
C ARG A 339 17.97 17.06 19.94
N GLY A 340 17.64 18.25 20.50
CA GLY A 340 17.36 18.42 21.91
C GLY A 340 18.53 18.06 22.83
N GLU A 341 18.28 17.89 24.12
CA GLU A 341 19.27 17.36 25.06
C GLU A 341 19.53 15.88 24.72
N ARG A 342 20.70 15.59 24.22
CA ARG A 342 21.13 14.21 23.97
C ARG A 342 21.30 13.50 25.28
N GLY A 343 20.62 12.39 25.46
CA GLY A 343 20.91 11.43 26.52
C GLY A 343 22.37 10.95 26.45
N THR A 344 22.86 10.34 27.49
CA THR A 344 24.25 9.86 27.62
C THR A 344 24.47 8.48 26.99
N SER A 345 23.42 7.82 26.49
CA SER A 345 23.50 6.49 25.87
C SER A 345 23.93 6.56 24.41
N GLY A 346 24.44 5.48 23.85
CA GLY A 346 24.77 5.37 22.43
C GLY A 346 23.57 5.57 21.49
N ASP A 347 22.34 5.50 22.02
CA ASP A 347 21.09 5.72 21.32
C ASP A 347 20.67 7.21 21.27
N ALA A 348 21.43 8.08 21.92
CA ALA A 348 21.08 9.49 22.11
C ALA A 348 20.72 10.19 20.78
N GLY A 349 19.53 10.78 20.76
CA GLY A 349 19.00 11.53 19.63
C GLY A 349 18.53 10.66 18.45
N CYS A 350 18.33 9.36 18.64
CA CYS A 350 17.73 8.48 17.64
C CYS A 350 16.23 8.28 17.88
N SER A 351 15.52 7.80 16.86
CA SER A 351 14.09 7.52 16.90
C SER A 351 13.68 6.59 18.04
N HIS A 352 14.50 5.59 18.34
CA HIS A 352 14.26 4.62 19.41
C HIS A 352 14.32 5.27 20.81
N GLU A 353 15.26 6.19 21.02
CA GLU A 353 15.39 6.91 22.28
C GLU A 353 14.20 7.86 22.51
N TRP A 354 13.75 8.56 21.47
CA TRP A 354 12.57 9.43 21.59
C TRP A 354 11.34 8.67 22.07
N TRP A 355 11.25 7.41 21.71
CA TRP A 355 10.17 6.51 22.13
C TRP A 355 10.28 6.13 23.62
N HIS A 356 11.49 5.82 24.10
CA HIS A 356 11.75 5.55 25.53
C HIS A 356 11.53 6.78 26.41
N GLU A 357 11.81 7.96 25.90
CA GLU A 357 11.66 9.21 26.62
C GLU A 357 10.21 9.71 26.68
N PHE A 358 9.32 9.11 25.90
CA PHE A 358 7.93 9.54 25.88
C PHE A 358 7.30 9.47 27.28
N ASN A 359 6.75 10.61 27.70
CA ASN A 359 6.03 10.74 28.96
C ASN A 359 4.78 11.59 28.74
N GLU A 360 3.63 11.12 29.23
CA GLU A 360 2.36 11.83 29.13
C GLU A 360 2.41 13.25 29.70
N THR A 361 3.26 13.47 30.71
CA THR A 361 3.43 14.79 31.37
C THR A 361 4.49 15.66 30.71
N ARG A 362 5.29 15.12 29.81
CA ARG A 362 6.32 15.83 29.04
C ARG A 362 6.17 15.43 27.58
N PRO A 363 5.47 16.24 26.77
CA PRO A 363 5.32 15.92 25.36
C PRO A 363 6.69 15.86 24.70
N ASN A 364 7.03 14.68 24.14
CA ASN A 364 8.21 14.51 23.33
C ASN A 364 7.88 15.01 21.92
N THR A 365 8.34 16.21 21.58
CA THR A 365 8.06 16.85 20.30
C THR A 365 8.71 16.11 19.13
N GLN A 366 9.89 15.50 19.37
CA GLN A 366 10.59 14.69 18.36
C GLN A 366 9.78 13.44 18.01
N LEU A 367 9.33 12.70 19.01
CA LEU A 367 8.51 11.50 18.79
C LEU A 367 7.20 11.85 18.08
N ARG A 368 6.52 12.92 18.53
CA ARG A 368 5.29 13.39 17.91
C ARG A 368 5.49 13.71 16.42
N ALA A 369 6.56 14.44 16.10
CA ALA A 369 6.90 14.79 14.73
C ALA A 369 7.29 13.55 13.91
N HIS A 370 7.99 12.60 14.51
CA HIS A 370 8.38 11.36 13.85
C HIS A 370 7.17 10.48 13.52
N ILE A 371 6.21 10.33 14.44
CA ILE A 371 4.97 9.62 14.17
C ILE A 371 4.17 10.31 13.05
N HIS A 372 4.06 11.63 13.10
CA HIS A 372 3.41 12.39 12.03
C HIS A 372 4.10 12.19 10.68
N LEU A 373 5.45 12.14 10.65
CA LEU A 373 6.22 11.84 9.46
C LEU A 373 5.92 10.43 8.95
N MET A 374 5.93 9.41 9.82
CA MET A 374 5.64 8.03 9.42
C MET A 374 4.24 7.91 8.82
N LEU A 375 3.24 8.54 9.44
CA LEU A 375 1.87 8.53 8.92
C LEU A 375 1.72 9.34 7.64
N ARG A 376 2.53 10.40 7.43
CA ARG A 376 2.59 11.11 6.13
C ARG A 376 3.09 10.19 5.03
N GLU A 377 4.10 9.40 5.28
CA GLU A 377 4.68 8.51 4.28
C GLU A 377 3.80 7.27 4.04
N VAL A 378 3.12 6.77 5.07
CA VAL A 378 2.03 5.80 4.90
C VAL A 378 0.90 6.42 4.04
N GLY A 379 0.48 7.66 4.35
CA GLY A 379 -0.52 8.40 3.57
C GLY A 379 -0.10 8.61 2.11
N TYR A 380 1.20 8.83 1.84
CA TYR A 380 1.71 8.88 0.46
C TYR A 380 1.42 7.57 -0.30
N PHE A 381 1.71 6.42 0.31
CA PHE A 381 1.40 5.12 -0.29
C PHE A 381 -0.11 4.92 -0.49
N LEU A 382 -0.93 5.28 0.51
CA LEU A 382 -2.39 5.22 0.38
C LEU A 382 -2.90 6.08 -0.78
N GLY A 383 -2.33 7.27 -0.98
CA GLY A 383 -2.66 8.15 -2.09
C GLY A 383 -2.36 7.53 -3.46
N LYS A 384 -1.35 6.65 -3.54
CA LYS A 384 -1.08 5.89 -4.76
C LYS A 384 -2.10 4.77 -5.00
N LEU A 385 -2.65 4.19 -3.94
CA LEU A 385 -3.74 3.22 -4.05
C LEU A 385 -5.09 3.89 -4.32
N ASP A 386 -5.22 5.16 -3.97
CA ASP A 386 -6.43 5.99 -4.16
C ASP A 386 -6.37 6.84 -5.44
N ASP A 387 -5.73 6.34 -6.45
CA ASP A 387 -5.54 7.04 -7.71
C ASP A 387 -6.82 7.00 -8.57
N ALA A 388 -7.36 8.18 -8.86
CA ALA A 388 -8.55 8.33 -9.70
C ALA A 388 -8.32 7.93 -11.17
N ASP A 389 -7.07 7.85 -11.61
CA ASP A 389 -6.70 7.43 -12.96
C ASP A 389 -6.59 5.90 -13.09
N HIS A 390 -6.57 5.18 -11.97
CA HIS A 390 -6.42 3.74 -11.89
C HIS A 390 -7.54 3.10 -11.06
N LEU A 391 -8.78 3.21 -11.56
CA LEU A 391 -9.94 2.63 -10.90
C LEU A 391 -10.17 1.19 -11.36
N ASP A 392 -10.61 0.34 -10.44
CA ASP A 392 -11.10 -1.01 -10.74
C ASP A 392 -12.39 -0.95 -11.60
N GLU A 393 -12.81 -2.10 -12.13
CA GLU A 393 -13.96 -2.21 -13.03
C GLU A 393 -15.29 -1.74 -12.40
N ASN A 394 -15.38 -1.75 -11.06
CA ASN A 394 -16.53 -1.22 -10.32
C ASN A 394 -16.50 0.32 -10.17
N GLY A 395 -15.44 0.98 -10.65
CA GLY A 395 -15.28 2.43 -10.59
C GLY A 395 -14.75 2.98 -9.28
N GLN A 396 -14.29 2.09 -8.39
CA GLN A 396 -13.65 2.43 -7.11
C GLN A 396 -12.13 2.29 -7.20
N SER A 397 -11.41 2.99 -6.32
CA SER A 397 -9.96 2.88 -6.23
C SER A 397 -9.52 1.54 -5.62
N VAL A 398 -8.24 1.20 -5.79
CA VAL A 398 -7.64 0.04 -5.11
C VAL A 398 -7.76 0.17 -3.60
N LEU A 399 -7.60 1.39 -3.04
CA LEU A 399 -7.75 1.63 -1.60
C LEU A 399 -9.16 1.28 -1.10
N GLU A 400 -10.19 1.56 -1.88
CA GLU A 400 -11.57 1.25 -1.51
C GLU A 400 -11.89 -0.24 -1.61
N ASN A 401 -11.27 -0.95 -2.54
CA ASN A 401 -11.57 -2.36 -2.83
C ASN A 401 -10.68 -3.35 -2.06
N ALA A 402 -9.40 -3.05 -1.88
CA ALA A 402 -8.45 -3.94 -1.22
C ALA A 402 -8.60 -3.95 0.31
N MET A 403 -8.25 -5.06 0.95
CA MET A 403 -8.05 -5.13 2.39
C MET A 403 -6.69 -4.52 2.74
N VAL A 404 -6.66 -3.20 2.96
CA VAL A 404 -5.45 -2.52 3.45
C VAL A 404 -5.53 -2.42 4.95
N THR A 405 -4.54 -2.98 5.64
CA THR A 405 -4.46 -2.93 7.10
C THR A 405 -3.17 -2.26 7.50
N ILE A 406 -3.28 -1.18 8.27
CA ILE A 406 -2.16 -0.42 8.80
C ILE A 406 -2.01 -0.77 10.27
N SER A 407 -0.80 -1.11 10.70
CA SER A 407 -0.47 -1.39 12.10
C SER A 407 0.93 -0.95 12.46
N THR A 408 1.24 -1.04 13.74
CA THR A 408 2.54 -0.74 14.31
C THR A 408 2.87 -1.74 15.41
N GLU A 409 4.05 -1.66 16.01
CA GLU A 409 4.48 -2.63 17.02
C GLU A 409 3.90 -2.36 18.41
N SER A 410 3.57 -1.11 18.77
CA SER A 410 3.35 -0.75 20.16
C SER A 410 2.40 0.44 20.34
N GLY A 411 1.67 0.42 21.46
CA GLY A 411 0.86 1.54 21.95
C GLY A 411 1.54 2.38 23.03
N ASP A 412 2.66 1.90 23.62
CA ASP A 412 3.49 2.62 24.58
C ASP A 412 4.92 2.08 24.53
N GLY A 413 5.93 2.89 24.26
CA GLY A 413 7.31 2.48 23.99
C GLY A 413 8.20 2.20 25.19
N ARG A 414 7.65 2.09 26.38
CA ARG A 414 8.45 1.85 27.59
C ARG A 414 8.62 0.37 27.86
N HIS A 415 9.78 -0.18 27.54
CA HIS A 415 10.12 -1.60 27.68
C HIS A 415 10.13 -2.16 29.12
N ASN A 416 9.66 -1.44 30.10
CA ASN A 416 9.57 -1.87 31.49
C ASN A 416 8.23 -2.54 31.83
N ASP A 417 7.24 -2.49 30.95
CA ASP A 417 5.94 -3.14 31.10
C ASP A 417 5.41 -3.58 29.72
N VAL A 418 5.72 -4.80 29.33
CA VAL A 418 5.31 -5.38 28.04
C VAL A 418 3.80 -5.37 27.82
N ARG A 419 3.01 -5.57 28.89
CA ARG A 419 1.56 -5.53 28.78
C ARG A 419 1.06 -4.14 28.39
N ARG A 420 1.66 -3.11 28.94
CA ARG A 420 1.36 -1.74 28.61
C ARG A 420 1.81 -1.42 27.18
N GLU A 421 2.95 -1.88 26.80
CA GLU A 421 3.56 -1.68 25.49
C GLU A 421 2.71 -2.28 24.35
N LEU A 422 2.22 -3.50 24.54
CA LEU A 422 1.40 -4.22 23.57
C LEU A 422 -0.10 -3.94 23.70
N SER A 423 -0.52 -2.98 24.55
CA SER A 423 -1.90 -2.52 24.67
C SER A 423 -2.11 -1.24 23.87
N GLY A 424 -3.30 -1.08 23.29
CA GLY A 424 -3.66 0.13 22.54
C GLY A 424 -2.84 0.32 21.27
N VAL A 425 -2.43 -0.77 20.64
CA VAL A 425 -1.70 -0.74 19.37
C VAL A 425 -2.59 -0.14 18.29
N PHE A 426 -2.08 0.87 17.60
CA PHE A 426 -2.79 1.57 16.54
C PHE A 426 -3.06 0.67 15.34
N HIS A 427 -4.29 0.75 14.83
CA HIS A 427 -4.67 0.16 13.55
C HIS A 427 -5.49 1.15 12.72
N ALA A 428 -5.38 1.01 11.41
CA ALA A 428 -6.36 1.58 10.50
C ALA A 428 -6.64 0.57 9.38
N ILE A 429 -7.89 0.49 8.94
CA ILE A 429 -8.31 -0.44 7.89
C ILE A 429 -9.07 0.30 6.80
N SER A 430 -8.92 -0.15 5.55
CA SER A 430 -9.72 0.33 4.42
C SER A 430 -11.14 -0.24 4.46
N GLY A 431 -12.03 0.32 3.64
CA GLY A 431 -13.42 -0.15 3.50
C GLY A 431 -13.57 -1.54 2.87
N ALA A 432 -12.55 -2.01 2.14
CA ALA A 432 -12.49 -3.35 1.54
C ALA A 432 -13.77 -3.74 0.76
N ASN A 433 -14.10 -2.92 -0.23
CA ASN A 433 -15.32 -3.04 -1.02
C ASN A 433 -16.59 -3.04 -0.13
N GLU A 434 -16.70 -2.00 0.71
CA GLU A 434 -17.83 -1.75 1.61
C GLU A 434 -18.06 -2.80 2.73
N ARG A 435 -17.08 -3.67 3.01
CA ARG A 435 -17.19 -4.65 4.11
C ARG A 435 -17.03 -4.02 5.48
N PHE A 436 -16.24 -2.95 5.57
CA PHE A 436 -15.95 -2.27 6.83
C PHE A 436 -16.50 -0.84 6.84
N ARG A 437 -16.83 -0.37 8.03
CA ARG A 437 -17.15 1.04 8.25
C ARG A 437 -15.91 1.88 8.00
N THR A 438 -16.09 3.05 7.45
CA THR A 438 -15.04 4.05 7.25
C THR A 438 -15.51 5.41 7.72
N GLY A 439 -14.64 6.41 7.79
CA GLY A 439 -15.00 7.75 8.23
C GLY A 439 -14.93 7.98 9.76
N GLU A 440 -14.64 6.94 10.53
CA GLU A 440 -14.75 6.94 11.98
C GLU A 440 -13.43 6.59 12.67
N ILE A 441 -13.29 7.06 13.92
CA ILE A 441 -12.30 6.56 14.87
C ILE A 441 -13.05 5.66 15.84
N ILE A 442 -12.73 4.38 15.86
CA ILE A 442 -13.44 3.33 16.59
C ILE A 442 -12.59 2.90 17.78
N ASP A 443 -13.14 3.03 18.98
CA ASP A 443 -12.54 2.48 20.21
C ASP A 443 -13.02 1.01 20.36
N ALA A 444 -12.23 0.06 19.85
CA ALA A 444 -12.66 -1.33 19.74
C ALA A 444 -12.47 -2.12 21.05
N SER A 445 -11.46 -1.78 21.87
CA SER A 445 -11.10 -2.51 23.10
C SER A 445 -11.11 -4.04 22.93
N CYS A 446 -10.43 -4.51 21.87
CA CYS A 446 -10.40 -5.91 21.45
C CYS A 446 -8.97 -6.47 21.41
N GLU A 447 -8.85 -7.78 21.29
CA GLU A 447 -7.55 -8.40 20.97
C GLU A 447 -7.30 -8.39 19.47
N GLY A 448 -6.02 -8.39 19.06
CA GLY A 448 -5.65 -8.47 17.62
C GLY A 448 -6.24 -9.70 16.94
N ILE A 449 -6.32 -10.84 17.65
CA ILE A 449 -6.96 -12.06 17.14
C ILE A 449 -8.44 -11.86 16.83
N ASP A 450 -9.16 -11.07 17.60
CA ASP A 450 -10.57 -10.78 17.38
C ASP A 450 -10.75 -9.89 16.15
N LEU A 451 -9.93 -8.83 16.04
CA LEU A 451 -9.93 -7.89 14.91
C LEU A 451 -9.68 -8.62 13.60
N TYR A 452 -8.55 -9.32 13.49
CA TYR A 452 -8.15 -9.95 12.23
C TYR A 452 -9.09 -11.08 11.79
N ASN A 453 -9.59 -11.86 12.74
CA ASN A 453 -10.57 -12.91 12.40
C ASN A 453 -11.95 -12.33 12.05
N THR A 454 -12.33 -11.18 12.62
CA THR A 454 -13.54 -10.46 12.17
C THR A 454 -13.36 -9.97 10.73
N MET A 455 -12.19 -9.45 10.39
CA MET A 455 -11.89 -9.02 9.03
C MET A 455 -11.96 -10.19 8.04
N LEU A 456 -11.37 -11.34 8.36
CA LEU A 456 -11.45 -12.54 7.51
C LEU A 456 -12.88 -13.05 7.34
N ARG A 457 -13.68 -13.05 8.40
CA ARG A 457 -15.10 -13.44 8.35
C ARG A 457 -15.94 -12.53 7.46
N ALA A 458 -15.62 -11.23 7.38
CA ALA A 458 -16.28 -10.31 6.46
C ALA A 458 -16.07 -10.68 4.97
N TYR A 459 -15.04 -11.48 4.67
CA TYR A 459 -14.81 -12.11 3.37
C TYR A 459 -15.42 -13.52 3.27
N GLY A 460 -16.19 -13.98 4.27
CA GLY A 460 -16.75 -15.34 4.31
C GLY A 460 -15.72 -16.43 4.68
N ILE A 461 -14.52 -16.05 5.11
CA ILE A 461 -13.44 -16.97 5.44
C ILE A 461 -13.59 -17.47 6.88
N THR A 462 -13.58 -18.78 7.06
CA THR A 462 -13.69 -19.43 8.37
C THR A 462 -12.34 -19.84 8.96
N ARG A 463 -11.32 -19.92 8.12
CA ARG A 463 -9.92 -20.10 8.56
C ARG A 463 -9.48 -18.93 9.41
N LYS A 464 -8.69 -19.20 10.47
CA LYS A 464 -8.32 -18.20 11.47
C LYS A 464 -6.83 -17.90 11.45
N VAL A 465 -6.49 -16.67 11.82
CA VAL A 465 -5.18 -16.32 12.36
C VAL A 465 -5.16 -16.57 13.86
N GLY A 466 -3.96 -16.65 14.42
CA GLY A 466 -3.74 -16.86 15.84
C GLY A 466 -3.87 -18.32 16.27
N PRO A 467 -3.57 -18.63 17.54
CA PRO A 467 -3.62 -19.99 18.08
C PRO A 467 -5.00 -20.61 17.90
N GLY A 468 -5.04 -21.84 17.36
CA GLY A 468 -6.28 -22.52 16.95
C GLY A 468 -7.25 -22.87 18.08
N ASP A 469 -6.75 -22.95 19.31
CA ASP A 469 -7.51 -23.24 20.53
C ASP A 469 -8.18 -21.99 21.15
N ARG A 470 -7.87 -20.80 20.65
CA ARG A 470 -8.41 -19.54 21.18
C ARG A 470 -9.83 -19.28 20.69
N THR A 471 -10.67 -18.86 21.60
CA THR A 471 -11.99 -18.29 21.29
C THR A 471 -11.79 -16.91 20.66
N VAL A 472 -12.52 -16.65 19.60
CA VAL A 472 -12.50 -15.39 18.86
C VAL A 472 -13.84 -14.69 19.04
N SER A 473 -13.82 -13.46 19.52
CA SER A 473 -14.98 -12.58 19.58
C SER A 473 -15.11 -11.77 18.29
N GLU A 474 -16.33 -11.42 17.91
CA GLU A 474 -16.55 -10.58 16.74
C GLU A 474 -16.51 -9.11 17.12
N VAL A 475 -15.72 -8.34 16.40
CA VAL A 475 -15.61 -6.88 16.57
C VAL A 475 -16.64 -6.20 15.67
N THR A 476 -17.91 -6.27 16.05
CA THR A 476 -19.05 -5.77 15.24
C THR A 476 -18.96 -4.28 14.92
N ALA A 477 -18.23 -3.51 15.73
CA ALA A 477 -18.07 -2.08 15.55
C ALA A 477 -17.39 -1.70 14.21
N ILE A 478 -16.58 -2.60 13.62
CA ILE A 478 -15.90 -2.35 12.34
C ILE A 478 -16.74 -2.79 11.14
N LEU A 479 -17.78 -3.58 11.34
CA LEU A 479 -18.60 -4.12 10.24
C LEU A 479 -19.63 -3.08 9.74
N ARG A 480 -19.85 -3.06 8.43
CA ARG A 480 -20.84 -2.19 7.78
C ARG A 480 -22.24 -2.79 7.78
#